data_ecae151519c4b3fb558cdcdc33bf7314
#
_entry.id   ecae151519c4b3fb558cdcdc33bf7314
#
_cell.length_a   1.000
_cell.length_b   1.000
_cell.length_c   1.000
_cell.angle_alpha   90.00
_cell.angle_beta   90.00
_cell.angle_gamma   90.00
#
_symmetry.space_group_name_H-M   'P 1'
#
loop_
_entity.id
_entity.type
_entity.pdbx_description
1 polymer ?
#
loop_
_entity_poly.entity_id
_entity_poly.type
_entity_poly.pdbx_seq_one_letter_code
_entity_poly.pdbx_strand_id
1 'polypeptide(L)'
;MNKVLIVDASESDRRLMSGLLVKHGYEPIIVGSMEATKEEVAKLPPGAVVVTAMKFAHGTAQELINWQKLEGYKFPVIAVVDNLNAVDLLSVMRDGGAVDVVQRPAIDKQLVETVGRYARPENAVLVLDDSLIPRKSDTFRRIEETVKTIAATNANVIVFGESGTGKEQIARQIYLNSSRTESPCIVLDAGSAALVGNHNPKSEQSEIYNRIKGYFGKCAGGTIIIKNVHLLNFDKQSVMLHILETEHPDVRVIGTADPDLLGMVTAKTFRPNLYYILRQAEIVMPPLRETIEDIEPLADYFLGEYSQKTGMDKKKLNLSAIKALRTYPWPGNVRELKDVILFAAFHTKEDTITKEDITFFQSEPEVPDVLVLKNEDLEKKQIAKAIERSNGNMSEAARLLKISRSTLSYKLRFYGFRRNSD
;
A
#
# COMPACT_ATOMS: atom_id res chain seq x y z
N MET A 1 6.67 -25.64 -1.32
CA MET A 1 5.81 -25.29 -2.47
C MET A 1 4.83 -24.21 -2.04
N ASN A 2 4.61 -23.22 -2.90
CA ASN A 2 3.67 -22.14 -2.58
C ASN A 2 2.24 -22.62 -2.77
N LYS A 3 1.40 -22.46 -1.75
CA LYS A 3 -0.01 -22.83 -1.81
C LYS A 3 -0.83 -21.77 -2.54
N VAL A 4 -1.72 -22.21 -3.41
CA VAL A 4 -2.65 -21.35 -4.15
C VAL A 4 -4.07 -21.86 -3.93
N LEU A 5 -4.90 -21.05 -3.28
CA LEU A 5 -6.30 -21.38 -3.07
C LEU A 5 -7.12 -20.95 -4.30
N ILE A 6 -7.76 -21.88 -4.97
CA ILE A 6 -8.62 -21.67 -6.14
C ILE A 6 -10.08 -21.74 -5.71
N VAL A 7 -10.80 -20.64 -5.90
CA VAL A 7 -12.23 -20.48 -5.56
C VAL A 7 -13.04 -20.23 -6.82
N ASP A 8 -13.73 -21.24 -7.33
CA ASP A 8 -14.59 -21.11 -8.51
C ASP A 8 -15.75 -22.12 -8.43
N ALA A 9 -16.92 -21.74 -8.91
CA ALA A 9 -18.06 -22.66 -9.00
C ALA A 9 -17.88 -23.70 -10.13
N SER A 10 -17.17 -23.34 -11.22
CA SER A 10 -16.94 -24.19 -12.39
C SER A 10 -15.88 -25.25 -12.09
N GLU A 11 -16.27 -26.53 -12.16
CA GLU A 11 -15.35 -27.63 -11.97
C GLU A 11 -14.29 -27.71 -13.07
N SER A 12 -14.68 -27.41 -14.31
CA SER A 12 -13.77 -27.39 -15.47
C SER A 12 -12.66 -26.37 -15.29
N ASP A 13 -12.99 -25.15 -14.83
CA ASP A 13 -12.02 -24.08 -14.64
C ASP A 13 -11.09 -24.36 -13.45
N ARG A 14 -11.65 -24.90 -12.35
CA ARG A 14 -10.84 -25.36 -11.22
C ARG A 14 -9.81 -26.41 -11.65
N ARG A 15 -10.21 -27.39 -12.46
CA ARG A 15 -9.29 -28.42 -12.99
C ARG A 15 -8.23 -27.81 -13.92
N LEU A 16 -8.62 -26.89 -14.80
CA LEU A 16 -7.70 -26.20 -15.71
C LEU A 16 -6.66 -25.40 -14.92
N MET A 17 -7.10 -24.53 -14.02
CA MET A 17 -6.23 -23.69 -13.18
C MET A 17 -5.29 -24.55 -12.31
N SER A 18 -5.83 -25.59 -11.69
CA SER A 18 -5.04 -26.53 -10.88
C SER A 18 -3.96 -27.22 -11.69
N GLY A 19 -4.31 -27.75 -12.88
CA GLY A 19 -3.35 -28.41 -13.75
C GLY A 19 -2.23 -27.50 -14.23
N LEU A 20 -2.54 -26.24 -14.54
CA LEU A 20 -1.53 -25.23 -14.90
C LEU A 20 -0.60 -24.92 -13.74
N LEU A 21 -1.14 -24.71 -12.53
CA LEU A 21 -0.35 -24.38 -11.36
C LEU A 21 0.56 -25.53 -10.90
N VAL A 22 0.08 -26.77 -10.93
CA VAL A 22 0.88 -27.96 -10.60
C VAL A 22 2.08 -28.10 -11.54
N LYS A 23 1.89 -27.91 -12.85
CA LYS A 23 2.97 -27.94 -13.84
C LYS A 23 4.09 -26.94 -13.55
N HIS A 24 3.78 -25.84 -12.87
CA HIS A 24 4.72 -24.77 -12.53
C HIS A 24 5.15 -24.77 -11.07
N GLY A 25 4.95 -25.90 -10.36
CA GLY A 25 5.50 -26.12 -9.03
C GLY A 25 4.70 -25.49 -7.86
N TYR A 26 3.42 -25.12 -8.10
CA TYR A 26 2.52 -24.68 -7.04
C TYR A 26 1.72 -25.86 -6.46
N GLU A 27 1.20 -25.67 -5.24
CA GLU A 27 0.30 -26.61 -4.57
C GLU A 27 -1.12 -26.00 -4.52
N PRO A 28 -1.99 -26.31 -5.51
CA PRO A 28 -3.35 -25.76 -5.53
C PRO A 28 -4.26 -26.45 -4.52
N ILE A 29 -5.03 -25.64 -3.78
CA ILE A 29 -6.15 -26.06 -2.94
C ILE A 29 -7.43 -25.61 -3.65
N ILE A 30 -8.38 -26.52 -3.87
CA ILE A 30 -9.55 -26.26 -4.71
C ILE A 30 -10.79 -26.22 -3.83
N VAL A 31 -11.54 -25.12 -3.89
CA VAL A 31 -12.83 -24.95 -3.19
C VAL A 31 -13.87 -24.35 -4.14
N GLY A 32 -15.15 -24.56 -3.84
CA GLY A 32 -16.24 -24.08 -4.68
C GLY A 32 -17.27 -23.20 -3.96
N SER A 33 -17.17 -23.07 -2.62
CA SER A 33 -18.15 -22.31 -1.81
C SER A 33 -17.47 -21.36 -0.83
N MET A 34 -18.22 -20.37 -0.33
CA MET A 34 -17.73 -19.40 0.65
C MET A 34 -17.32 -20.08 1.96
N GLU A 35 -18.10 -21.05 2.45
CA GLU A 35 -17.82 -21.77 3.69
C GLU A 35 -16.49 -22.52 3.61
N ALA A 36 -16.32 -23.34 2.56
CA ALA A 36 -15.09 -24.07 2.33
C ALA A 36 -13.89 -23.11 2.14
N THR A 37 -14.11 -21.96 1.51
CA THR A 37 -13.06 -20.93 1.33
C THR A 37 -12.60 -20.38 2.67
N LYS A 38 -13.53 -20.04 3.58
CA LYS A 38 -13.22 -19.53 4.91
C LYS A 38 -12.41 -20.53 5.75
N GLU A 39 -12.78 -21.79 5.70
CA GLU A 39 -12.07 -22.86 6.41
C GLU A 39 -10.63 -23.04 5.89
N GLU A 40 -10.44 -23.00 4.57
CA GLU A 40 -9.12 -23.19 3.98
C GLU A 40 -8.23 -21.95 4.12
N VAL A 41 -8.79 -20.73 4.00
CA VAL A 41 -8.04 -19.47 4.24
C VAL A 41 -7.42 -19.45 5.64
N ALA A 42 -8.13 -19.94 6.65
CA ALA A 42 -7.61 -20.01 8.02
C ALA A 42 -6.38 -20.95 8.18
N LYS A 43 -6.18 -21.89 7.25
CA LYS A 43 -5.09 -22.88 7.24
C LYS A 43 -3.96 -22.51 6.28
N LEU A 44 -4.11 -21.43 5.50
CA LEU A 44 -3.12 -21.04 4.52
C LEU A 44 -1.84 -20.55 5.20
N PRO A 45 -0.66 -20.98 4.69
CA PRO A 45 0.60 -20.44 5.16
C PRO A 45 0.81 -19.02 4.64
N PRO A 46 1.66 -18.22 5.31
CA PRO A 46 2.10 -16.96 4.76
C PRO A 46 2.69 -17.12 3.35
N GLY A 47 2.38 -16.17 2.46
CA GLY A 47 2.82 -16.22 1.06
C GLY A 47 1.90 -17.02 0.12
N ALA A 48 0.82 -17.60 0.63
CA ALA A 48 -0.23 -18.18 -0.20
C ALA A 48 -1.00 -17.09 -0.96
N VAL A 49 -1.56 -17.48 -2.11
CA VAL A 49 -2.38 -16.60 -2.98
C VAL A 49 -3.78 -17.18 -3.09
N VAL A 50 -4.78 -16.33 -3.16
CA VAL A 50 -6.16 -16.70 -3.43
C VAL A 50 -6.52 -16.28 -4.86
N VAL A 51 -6.92 -17.24 -5.70
CA VAL A 51 -7.46 -17.01 -7.04
C VAL A 51 -8.95 -17.26 -6.97
N THR A 52 -9.77 -16.26 -7.23
CA THR A 52 -11.23 -16.38 -7.07
C THR A 52 -12.00 -15.92 -8.29
N ALA A 53 -13.02 -16.67 -8.68
CA ALA A 53 -14.03 -16.17 -9.62
C ALA A 53 -14.80 -15.00 -9.02
N MET A 54 -15.37 -14.13 -9.85
CA MET A 54 -16.21 -13.01 -9.42
C MET A 54 -17.43 -13.47 -8.61
N LYS A 55 -18.02 -14.60 -9.01
CA LYS A 55 -19.13 -15.27 -8.32
C LYS A 55 -18.85 -16.75 -8.19
N PHE A 56 -19.13 -17.31 -7.03
CA PHE A 56 -19.03 -18.73 -6.73
C PHE A 56 -20.13 -19.17 -5.77
N ALA A 57 -20.21 -20.43 -5.39
CA ALA A 57 -21.32 -20.90 -4.56
C ALA A 57 -21.38 -20.18 -3.21
N HIS A 58 -22.51 -19.56 -2.95
CA HIS A 58 -22.83 -18.79 -1.73
C HIS A 58 -21.91 -17.59 -1.46
N GLY A 59 -21.29 -16.99 -2.52
CA GLY A 59 -20.47 -15.79 -2.33
C GLY A 59 -19.91 -15.14 -3.59
N THR A 60 -19.27 -14.01 -3.36
CA THR A 60 -18.60 -13.21 -4.39
C THR A 60 -17.17 -12.91 -3.99
N ALA A 61 -16.31 -12.56 -4.97
CA ALA A 61 -14.94 -12.12 -4.70
C ALA A 61 -14.91 -10.94 -3.72
N GLN A 62 -15.84 -9.98 -3.86
CA GLN A 62 -15.95 -8.82 -2.99
C GLN A 62 -16.24 -9.19 -1.53
N GLU A 63 -17.18 -10.08 -1.31
CA GLU A 63 -17.53 -10.55 0.03
C GLU A 63 -16.37 -11.32 0.67
N LEU A 64 -15.64 -12.12 -0.11
CA LEU A 64 -14.46 -12.83 0.36
C LEU A 64 -13.35 -11.85 0.80
N ILE A 65 -13.08 -10.84 -0.01
CA ILE A 65 -12.07 -9.82 0.30
C ILE A 65 -12.46 -9.01 1.54
N ASN A 66 -13.73 -8.60 1.63
CA ASN A 66 -14.23 -7.89 2.80
C ASN A 66 -14.17 -8.74 4.08
N TRP A 67 -14.52 -10.01 3.97
CA TRP A 67 -14.40 -10.95 5.08
C TRP A 67 -12.92 -11.14 5.49
N GLN A 68 -12.00 -11.32 4.55
CA GLN A 68 -10.57 -11.41 4.88
C GLN A 68 -10.07 -10.16 5.61
N LYS A 69 -10.51 -8.96 5.19
CA LYS A 69 -10.16 -7.69 5.86
C LYS A 69 -10.69 -7.64 7.30
N LEU A 70 -11.92 -8.07 7.53
CA LEU A 70 -12.56 -8.08 8.85
C LEU A 70 -11.89 -9.06 9.81
N GLU A 71 -11.53 -10.25 9.33
CA GLU A 71 -10.85 -11.29 10.12
C GLU A 71 -9.33 -11.10 10.21
N GLY A 72 -8.81 -10.04 9.59
CA GLY A 72 -7.37 -9.71 9.63
C GLY A 72 -6.50 -10.54 8.68
N TYR A 73 -7.07 -11.34 7.78
CA TYR A 73 -6.31 -12.04 6.74
C TYR A 73 -5.88 -11.08 5.63
N LYS A 74 -4.67 -11.28 5.11
CA LYS A 74 -4.04 -10.41 4.09
C LYS A 74 -3.47 -11.21 2.91
N PHE A 75 -4.13 -12.28 2.52
CA PHE A 75 -3.72 -13.01 1.34
C PHE A 75 -4.03 -12.19 0.08
N PRO A 76 -3.09 -12.08 -0.87
CA PRO A 76 -3.35 -11.43 -2.14
C PRO A 76 -4.45 -12.20 -2.89
N VAL A 77 -5.48 -11.48 -3.33
CA VAL A 77 -6.61 -12.03 -4.06
C VAL A 77 -6.50 -11.62 -5.52
N ILE A 78 -6.42 -12.60 -6.40
CA ILE A 78 -6.46 -12.45 -7.86
C ILE A 78 -7.88 -12.81 -8.31
N ALA A 79 -8.57 -11.89 -8.98
CA ALA A 79 -9.92 -12.13 -9.45
C ALA A 79 -9.92 -12.68 -10.88
N VAL A 80 -10.71 -13.73 -11.14
CA VAL A 80 -10.96 -14.27 -12.49
C VAL A 80 -12.24 -13.67 -13.02
N VAL A 81 -12.16 -12.95 -14.15
CA VAL A 81 -13.27 -12.23 -14.77
C VAL A 81 -13.60 -12.80 -16.15
N ASP A 82 -14.88 -12.83 -16.53
CA ASP A 82 -15.31 -13.36 -17.83
C ASP A 82 -14.98 -12.42 -18.98
N ASN A 83 -15.20 -11.12 -18.78
CA ASN A 83 -14.86 -10.05 -19.70
C ASN A 83 -14.31 -8.85 -18.93
N LEU A 84 -13.37 -8.11 -19.55
CA LEU A 84 -12.89 -6.83 -19.03
C LEU A 84 -13.97 -5.74 -19.21
N ASN A 85 -15.07 -5.84 -18.47
CA ASN A 85 -15.98 -4.72 -18.32
C ASN A 85 -15.40 -3.75 -17.27
N ALA A 86 -15.32 -2.47 -17.62
CA ALA A 86 -14.77 -1.40 -16.78
C ALA A 86 -15.34 -1.37 -15.36
N VAL A 87 -16.63 -1.62 -15.25
CA VAL A 87 -17.36 -1.56 -13.97
C VAL A 87 -16.92 -2.67 -13.03
N ASP A 88 -16.75 -3.90 -13.55
CA ASP A 88 -16.34 -5.05 -12.75
C ASP A 88 -14.87 -4.94 -12.33
N LEU A 89 -14.00 -4.43 -13.19
CA LEU A 89 -12.58 -4.24 -12.90
C LEU A 89 -12.36 -3.17 -11.82
N LEU A 90 -13.03 -2.04 -11.93
CA LEU A 90 -12.96 -0.96 -10.95
C LEU A 90 -13.55 -1.38 -9.59
N SER A 91 -14.67 -2.10 -9.60
CA SER A 91 -15.29 -2.57 -8.35
C SER A 91 -14.40 -3.57 -7.61
N VAL A 92 -13.73 -4.46 -8.34
CA VAL A 92 -12.90 -5.52 -7.74
C VAL A 92 -11.52 -5.04 -7.33
N MET A 93 -10.87 -4.16 -8.13
CA MET A 93 -9.54 -3.66 -7.81
C MET A 93 -9.56 -2.45 -6.86
N ARG A 94 -10.47 -1.50 -7.05
CA ARG A 94 -10.53 -0.25 -6.28
C ARG A 94 -11.31 -0.41 -4.98
N ASP A 95 -12.54 -0.89 -5.08
CA ASP A 95 -13.44 -1.04 -3.94
C ASP A 95 -13.28 -2.43 -3.31
N GLY A 96 -12.96 -3.44 -4.12
CA GLY A 96 -12.78 -4.82 -3.73
C GLY A 96 -11.46 -5.13 -3.06
N GLY A 97 -10.37 -4.50 -3.51
CA GLY A 97 -9.03 -4.76 -2.98
C GLY A 97 -8.39 -6.06 -3.52
N ALA A 98 -8.85 -6.57 -4.68
CA ALA A 98 -8.09 -7.55 -5.44
C ALA A 98 -6.76 -6.93 -5.89
N VAL A 99 -5.69 -7.72 -5.84
CA VAL A 99 -4.34 -7.24 -6.21
C VAL A 99 -4.08 -7.33 -7.70
N ASP A 100 -4.79 -8.22 -8.41
CA ASP A 100 -4.67 -8.41 -9.86
C ASP A 100 -5.91 -9.12 -10.41
N VAL A 101 -6.00 -9.19 -11.75
CA VAL A 101 -7.11 -9.79 -12.47
C VAL A 101 -6.61 -10.69 -13.59
N VAL A 102 -7.25 -11.84 -13.77
CA VAL A 102 -7.02 -12.78 -14.86
C VAL A 102 -8.30 -12.92 -15.69
N GLN A 103 -8.20 -12.78 -16.99
CA GLN A 103 -9.35 -13.02 -17.87
C GLN A 103 -9.60 -14.52 -18.05
N ARG A 104 -10.85 -14.96 -17.92
CA ARG A 104 -11.23 -16.35 -18.09
C ARG A 104 -10.79 -16.92 -19.46
N PRO A 105 -10.96 -16.22 -20.59
CA PRO A 105 -10.48 -16.70 -21.89
C PRO A 105 -8.95 -16.79 -22.02
N ALA A 106 -8.20 -16.17 -21.12
CA ALA A 106 -6.74 -16.11 -21.14
C ALA A 106 -6.08 -16.76 -19.91
N ILE A 107 -6.82 -17.59 -19.17
CA ILE A 107 -6.31 -18.31 -17.99
C ILE A 107 -5.03 -19.07 -18.29
N ASP A 108 -4.97 -19.75 -19.42
CA ASP A 108 -3.82 -20.54 -19.87
C ASP A 108 -2.54 -19.71 -20.05
N LYS A 109 -2.66 -18.44 -20.40
CA LYS A 109 -1.55 -17.51 -20.67
C LYS A 109 -1.19 -16.63 -19.49
N GLN A 110 -2.19 -16.21 -18.70
CA GLN A 110 -2.02 -15.17 -17.68
C GLN A 110 -1.89 -15.72 -16.27
N LEU A 111 -2.56 -16.83 -15.93
CA LEU A 111 -2.71 -17.28 -14.55
C LEU A 111 -1.36 -17.52 -13.86
N VAL A 112 -0.47 -18.28 -14.50
CA VAL A 112 0.81 -18.68 -13.90
C VAL A 112 1.70 -17.48 -13.65
N GLU A 113 1.79 -16.57 -14.62
CA GLU A 113 2.55 -15.34 -14.51
C GLU A 113 1.98 -14.45 -13.40
N THR A 114 0.65 -14.26 -13.38
CA THR A 114 -0.02 -13.44 -12.38
C THR A 114 0.13 -14.03 -10.97
N VAL A 115 -0.11 -15.33 -10.81
CA VAL A 115 0.13 -16.02 -9.52
C VAL A 115 1.61 -15.89 -9.12
N GLY A 116 2.55 -16.03 -10.04
CA GLY A 116 3.98 -15.90 -9.77
C GLY A 116 4.40 -14.53 -9.24
N ARG A 117 3.67 -13.47 -9.56
CA ARG A 117 3.90 -12.12 -9.00
C ARG A 117 3.57 -12.04 -7.51
N TYR A 118 2.62 -12.83 -7.04
CA TYR A 118 2.06 -12.72 -5.68
C TYR A 118 2.29 -13.97 -4.82
N ALA A 119 2.38 -15.17 -5.41
CA ALA A 119 2.68 -16.43 -4.70
C ALA A 119 4.17 -16.48 -4.36
N ARG A 120 4.55 -15.78 -3.30
CA ARG A 120 5.95 -15.75 -2.88
C ARG A 120 6.09 -16.40 -1.51
N PRO A 121 7.08 -17.29 -1.32
CA PRO A 121 7.50 -17.64 0.03
C PRO A 121 7.86 -16.35 0.76
N GLU A 122 7.74 -16.32 2.09
CA GLU A 122 8.14 -15.18 2.94
C GLU A 122 9.58 -14.67 2.67
N ASN A 123 10.33 -15.37 1.83
CA ASN A 123 11.73 -15.15 1.47
C ASN A 123 11.91 -14.84 -0.03
N ALA A 124 10.86 -14.55 -0.80
CA ALA A 124 11.08 -14.25 -2.21
C ALA A 124 11.81 -12.93 -2.35
N VAL A 125 13.02 -13.00 -2.85
CA VAL A 125 13.66 -11.90 -3.57
C VAL A 125 12.59 -11.34 -4.51
N LEU A 126 12.12 -10.13 -4.26
CA LEU A 126 11.21 -9.44 -5.16
C LEU A 126 11.93 -9.38 -6.51
N VAL A 127 11.38 -10.01 -7.56
CA VAL A 127 11.72 -9.63 -8.93
C VAL A 127 11.21 -8.20 -9.03
N LEU A 128 12.14 -7.27 -8.82
CA LEU A 128 11.89 -5.86 -8.84
C LEU A 128 11.74 -5.52 -10.32
N ASP A 129 10.66 -4.85 -10.69
CA ASP A 129 10.61 -4.16 -11.96
C ASP A 129 11.76 -3.15 -11.93
N ASP A 130 12.82 -3.44 -12.67
CA ASP A 130 14.10 -2.72 -12.64
C ASP A 130 14.00 -1.36 -13.33
N SER A 131 12.90 -1.09 -14.02
CA SER A 131 12.72 0.14 -14.75
C SER A 131 12.42 1.31 -13.82
N LEU A 132 13.38 2.22 -13.73
CA LEU A 132 13.10 3.53 -13.15
C LEU A 132 12.12 4.26 -14.05
N ILE A 133 10.99 4.72 -13.49
CA ILE A 133 10.00 5.47 -14.28
C ILE A 133 10.65 6.77 -14.78
N PRO A 134 10.67 7.06 -16.09
CA PRO A 134 11.34 8.21 -16.67
C PRO A 134 10.84 9.53 -16.09
N ARG A 135 11.74 10.43 -15.72
CA ARG A 135 11.45 11.79 -15.27
C ARG A 135 12.40 12.78 -15.95
N LYS A 136 12.02 14.06 -16.01
CA LYS A 136 12.79 15.11 -16.71
C LYS A 136 13.30 16.20 -15.78
N SER A 137 12.77 16.28 -14.55
CA SER A 137 13.16 17.34 -13.61
C SER A 137 14.64 17.26 -13.21
N ASP A 138 15.27 18.40 -13.08
CA ASP A 138 16.65 18.50 -12.57
C ASP A 138 16.73 17.98 -11.12
N THR A 139 15.67 18.18 -10.35
CA THR A 139 15.57 17.65 -8.98
C THR A 139 15.66 16.13 -8.97
N PHE A 140 14.94 15.47 -9.86
CA PHE A 140 14.99 14.00 -9.92
C PHE A 140 16.33 13.49 -10.45
N ARG A 141 16.95 14.19 -11.38
CA ARG A 141 18.30 13.87 -11.89
C ARG A 141 19.35 13.90 -10.77
N ARG A 142 19.29 14.90 -9.87
CA ARG A 142 20.14 14.96 -8.67
C ARG A 142 19.86 13.81 -7.69
N ILE A 143 18.61 13.39 -7.57
CA ILE A 143 18.24 12.21 -6.76
C ILE A 143 18.88 10.95 -7.35
N GLU A 144 18.86 10.76 -8.67
CA GLU A 144 19.50 9.60 -9.32
C GLU A 144 21.02 9.58 -9.08
N GLU A 145 21.69 10.72 -9.13
CA GLU A 145 23.12 10.85 -8.81
C GLU A 145 23.39 10.52 -7.33
N THR A 146 22.52 11.00 -6.44
CA THR A 146 22.58 10.71 -5.00
C THR A 146 22.36 9.23 -4.73
N VAL A 147 21.41 8.59 -5.42
CA VAL A 147 21.16 7.14 -5.35
C VAL A 147 22.43 6.37 -5.68
N LYS A 148 23.12 6.72 -6.79
CA LYS A 148 24.37 6.04 -7.18
C LYS A 148 25.46 6.21 -6.14
N THR A 149 25.62 7.41 -5.58
CA THR A 149 26.60 7.70 -4.54
C THR A 149 26.34 6.92 -3.26
N ILE A 150 25.09 6.92 -2.78
CA ILE A 150 24.68 6.23 -1.55
C ILE A 150 24.70 4.72 -1.75
N ALA A 151 24.33 4.22 -2.94
CA ALA A 151 24.35 2.80 -3.26
C ALA A 151 25.74 2.19 -3.12
N ALA A 152 26.80 2.93 -3.47
CA ALA A 152 28.19 2.49 -3.33
C ALA A 152 28.65 2.34 -1.87
N THR A 153 27.88 2.83 -0.90
CA THR A 153 28.19 2.72 0.54
C THR A 153 27.40 1.59 1.18
N ASN A 154 27.80 1.19 2.41
CA ASN A 154 27.04 0.28 3.26
C ASN A 154 26.15 1.02 4.28
N ALA A 155 26.05 2.36 4.18
CA ALA A 155 25.26 3.14 5.12
C ALA A 155 23.78 2.77 5.06
N ASN A 156 23.12 2.77 6.22
CA ASN A 156 21.67 2.72 6.29
C ASN A 156 21.08 4.01 5.73
N VAL A 157 19.93 3.89 5.08
CA VAL A 157 19.33 5.01 4.34
C VAL A 157 17.85 5.15 4.66
N ILE A 158 17.38 6.37 4.85
CA ILE A 158 15.94 6.66 4.85
C ILE A 158 15.58 7.49 3.61
N VAL A 159 14.59 7.03 2.87
CA VAL A 159 13.96 7.75 1.77
C VAL A 159 12.69 8.41 2.29
N PHE A 160 12.71 9.73 2.42
CA PHE A 160 11.59 10.55 2.84
C PHE A 160 10.74 11.01 1.65
N GLY A 161 9.49 11.33 1.91
CA GLY A 161 8.57 11.93 0.93
C GLY A 161 7.12 11.62 1.23
N GLU A 162 6.23 12.36 0.63
CA GLU A 162 4.78 12.12 0.76
C GLU A 162 4.36 10.77 0.19
N SER A 163 3.15 10.30 0.56
CA SER A 163 2.60 9.08 -0.03
C SER A 163 2.49 9.21 -1.55
N GLY A 164 2.84 8.14 -2.28
CA GLY A 164 2.73 8.12 -3.74
C GLY A 164 3.87 8.81 -4.51
N THR A 165 4.91 9.38 -3.88
CA THR A 165 6.04 10.04 -4.58
C THR A 165 7.02 9.08 -5.25
N GLY A 166 6.97 7.77 -4.94
CA GLY A 166 7.89 6.77 -5.49
C GLY A 166 9.05 6.41 -4.56
N LYS A 167 8.95 6.67 -3.25
CA LYS A 167 9.97 6.29 -2.24
C LYS A 167 10.41 4.83 -2.33
N GLU A 168 9.45 3.92 -2.52
CA GLU A 168 9.75 2.50 -2.61
C GLU A 168 10.61 2.16 -3.83
N GLN A 169 10.36 2.82 -4.96
CA GLN A 169 11.15 2.66 -6.16
C GLN A 169 12.60 3.12 -5.94
N ILE A 170 12.79 4.28 -5.30
CA ILE A 170 14.13 4.77 -4.94
C ILE A 170 14.83 3.84 -3.96
N ALA A 171 14.15 3.34 -2.94
CA ALA A 171 14.72 2.35 -2.01
C ALA A 171 15.22 1.10 -2.75
N ARG A 172 14.48 0.63 -3.74
CA ARG A 172 14.88 -0.48 -4.61
C ARG A 172 16.08 -0.14 -5.48
N GLN A 173 16.09 1.07 -6.08
CA GLN A 173 17.22 1.51 -6.90
C GLN A 173 18.52 1.61 -6.10
N ILE A 174 18.46 2.01 -4.83
CA ILE A 174 19.62 1.99 -3.93
C ILE A 174 20.16 0.55 -3.76
N TYR A 175 19.27 -0.42 -3.58
CA TYR A 175 19.66 -1.84 -3.50
C TYR A 175 20.25 -2.34 -4.82
N LEU A 176 19.57 -2.12 -5.94
CA LEU A 176 19.97 -2.60 -7.27
C LEU A 176 21.32 -2.02 -7.74
N ASN A 177 21.65 -0.81 -7.32
CA ASN A 177 22.94 -0.17 -7.64
C ASN A 177 24.00 -0.41 -6.56
N SER A 178 23.75 -1.26 -5.54
CA SER A 178 24.68 -1.52 -4.46
C SER A 178 25.58 -2.73 -4.74
N SER A 179 26.65 -2.87 -3.98
CA SER A 179 27.53 -4.07 -4.00
C SER A 179 26.82 -5.33 -3.43
N ARG A 180 25.61 -5.21 -2.88
CA ARG A 180 24.84 -6.30 -2.25
C ARG A 180 23.69 -6.83 -3.13
N THR A 181 23.65 -6.49 -4.44
CA THR A 181 22.61 -6.95 -5.37
C THR A 181 22.50 -8.46 -5.51
N GLU A 182 23.63 -9.15 -5.43
CA GLU A 182 23.68 -10.64 -5.47
C GLU A 182 23.35 -11.28 -4.12
N SER A 183 23.20 -10.47 -3.08
CA SER A 183 22.92 -10.94 -1.71
C SER A 183 21.41 -10.88 -1.42
N PRO A 184 20.91 -11.62 -0.41
CA PRO A 184 19.49 -11.64 -0.10
C PRO A 184 18.91 -10.23 0.17
N CYS A 185 17.72 -9.95 -0.40
CA CYS A 185 16.96 -8.73 -0.12
C CYS A 185 15.56 -9.09 0.37
N ILE A 186 15.21 -8.62 1.56
CA ILE A 186 13.86 -8.77 2.13
C ILE A 186 13.19 -7.40 2.19
N VAL A 187 11.92 -7.34 1.76
CA VAL A 187 11.10 -6.13 1.90
C VAL A 187 10.05 -6.37 2.96
N LEU A 188 10.06 -5.54 4.00
CA LEU A 188 9.11 -5.55 5.10
C LEU A 188 8.23 -4.29 5.03
N ASP A 189 6.95 -4.43 5.34
CA ASP A 189 6.07 -3.29 5.54
C ASP A 189 5.79 -3.13 7.04
N ALA A 190 6.17 -1.98 7.60
CA ALA A 190 6.02 -1.70 9.03
C ALA A 190 4.55 -1.69 9.49
N GLY A 191 3.63 -1.35 8.59
CA GLY A 191 2.18 -1.39 8.84
C GLY A 191 1.54 -2.77 8.69
N SER A 192 2.29 -3.77 8.19
CA SER A 192 1.71 -5.09 7.93
C SER A 192 1.60 -5.97 9.17
N ALA A 193 0.65 -6.91 9.13
CA ALA A 193 0.48 -7.93 10.19
C ALA A 193 1.66 -8.91 10.26
N ALA A 194 2.51 -8.99 9.24
CA ALA A 194 3.72 -9.81 9.26
C ALA A 194 4.66 -9.46 10.42
N LEU A 195 4.56 -8.24 10.94
CA LEU A 195 5.28 -7.78 12.14
C LEU A 195 4.38 -7.74 13.39
N VAL A 196 3.13 -8.25 13.36
CA VAL A 196 2.23 -8.32 14.53
C VAL A 196 2.35 -9.70 15.15
N GLY A 197 2.54 -9.77 16.48
CA GLY A 197 2.45 -11.02 17.26
C GLY A 197 0.99 -11.46 17.42
N ASN A 198 0.75 -12.72 17.78
CA ASN A 198 -0.56 -13.21 18.18
C ASN A 198 -0.99 -12.51 19.49
N HIS A 199 -2.28 -12.25 19.66
CA HIS A 199 -2.88 -11.43 20.75
C HIS A 199 -2.66 -11.93 22.20
N ASN A 200 -1.54 -12.57 22.50
CA ASN A 200 -1.20 -12.95 23.88
C ASN A 200 -0.10 -12.02 24.43
N PRO A 201 -0.41 -11.07 25.31
CA PRO A 201 0.52 -10.04 25.76
C PRO A 201 1.82 -10.55 26.42
N LYS A 202 1.82 -11.78 26.94
CA LYS A 202 2.98 -12.38 27.61
C LYS A 202 3.99 -13.05 26.66
N SER A 203 3.56 -13.43 25.44
CA SER A 203 4.44 -14.03 24.41
C SER A 203 4.79 -13.05 23.29
N GLU A 204 4.08 -11.95 23.19
CA GLU A 204 4.11 -11.03 22.03
C GLU A 204 5.50 -10.42 21.79
N GLN A 205 6.18 -9.94 22.81
CA GLN A 205 7.53 -9.36 22.63
C GLN A 205 8.56 -10.40 22.18
N SER A 206 8.48 -11.62 22.71
CA SER A 206 9.38 -12.72 22.36
C SER A 206 9.14 -13.19 20.92
N GLU A 207 7.87 -13.23 20.49
CA GLU A 207 7.50 -13.59 19.13
C GLU A 207 7.92 -12.52 18.11
N ILE A 208 7.70 -11.23 18.42
CA ILE A 208 8.14 -10.11 17.59
C ILE A 208 9.67 -10.13 17.45
N TYR A 209 10.40 -10.33 18.57
CA TYR A 209 11.85 -10.43 18.56
C TYR A 209 12.34 -11.56 17.67
N ASN A 210 11.86 -12.79 17.87
CA ASN A 210 12.26 -13.94 17.09
C ASN A 210 11.96 -13.78 15.60
N ARG A 211 10.84 -13.15 15.26
CA ARG A 211 10.43 -12.90 13.89
C ARG A 211 11.33 -11.87 13.22
N ILE A 212 11.55 -10.70 13.85
CA ILE A 212 12.44 -9.67 13.31
C ILE A 212 13.86 -10.20 13.19
N LYS A 213 14.38 -10.85 14.23
CA LYS A 213 15.69 -11.50 14.22
C LYS A 213 15.81 -12.54 13.10
N GLY A 214 14.74 -13.32 12.86
CA GLY A 214 14.68 -14.28 11.76
C GLY A 214 14.85 -13.61 10.39
N TYR A 215 14.26 -12.41 10.18
CA TYR A 215 14.45 -11.65 8.93
C TYR A 215 15.90 -11.18 8.79
N PHE A 216 16.52 -10.66 9.86
CA PHE A 216 17.92 -10.26 9.83
C PHE A 216 18.85 -11.45 9.54
N GLY A 217 18.61 -12.61 10.17
CA GLY A 217 19.39 -13.82 9.90
C GLY A 217 19.29 -14.31 8.45
N LYS A 218 18.09 -14.24 7.87
CA LYS A 218 17.86 -14.60 6.46
C LYS A 218 18.50 -13.61 5.46
N CYS A 219 18.78 -12.39 5.90
CA CYS A 219 19.42 -11.34 5.11
C CYS A 219 20.89 -11.14 5.42
N ALA A 220 21.55 -12.06 6.12
CA ALA A 220 22.97 -11.93 6.44
C ALA A 220 23.80 -11.66 5.16
N GLY A 221 24.65 -10.63 5.18
CA GLY A 221 25.38 -10.12 4.03
C GLY A 221 24.55 -9.33 3.03
N GLY A 222 23.23 -9.20 3.23
CA GLY A 222 22.28 -8.62 2.28
C GLY A 222 21.67 -7.28 2.72
N THR A 223 20.41 -7.06 2.31
CA THR A 223 19.67 -5.79 2.53
C THR A 223 18.25 -6.06 3.00
N ILE A 224 17.79 -5.29 3.99
CA ILE A 224 16.38 -5.21 4.38
C ILE A 224 15.82 -3.85 3.96
N ILE A 225 14.76 -3.85 3.15
CA ILE A 225 14.00 -2.65 2.82
C ILE A 225 12.78 -2.61 3.74
N ILE A 226 12.66 -1.56 4.55
CA ILE A 226 11.52 -1.38 5.47
C ILE A 226 10.65 -0.24 4.97
N LYS A 227 9.45 -0.59 4.49
CA LYS A 227 8.47 0.40 4.04
C LYS A 227 7.76 1.01 5.25
N ASN A 228 7.55 2.32 5.17
CA ASN A 228 6.76 3.09 6.15
C ASN A 228 7.27 2.94 7.59
N VAL A 229 8.57 3.14 7.82
CA VAL A 229 9.19 2.96 9.16
C VAL A 229 8.49 3.78 10.24
N HIS A 230 7.86 4.90 9.90
CA HIS A 230 7.04 5.73 10.80
C HIS A 230 5.83 4.98 11.39
N LEU A 231 5.39 3.88 10.77
CA LEU A 231 4.30 3.03 11.26
C LEU A 231 4.75 1.93 12.24
N LEU A 232 6.06 1.83 12.53
CA LEU A 232 6.55 0.92 13.56
C LEU A 232 5.99 1.35 14.93
N ASN A 233 5.29 0.45 15.62
CA ASN A 233 4.91 0.69 17.01
C ASN A 233 6.13 0.63 17.93
N PHE A 234 5.97 1.10 19.16
CA PHE A 234 7.08 1.30 20.11
C PHE A 234 7.82 -0.01 20.46
N ASP A 235 7.11 -1.16 20.50
CA ASP A 235 7.70 -2.47 20.77
C ASP A 235 8.58 -2.95 19.62
N LYS A 236 8.09 -2.81 18.39
CA LYS A 236 8.87 -3.12 17.18
C LYS A 236 10.10 -2.24 17.04
N GLN A 237 9.98 -0.94 17.37
CA GLN A 237 11.13 -0.03 17.42
C GLN A 237 12.16 -0.49 18.44
N SER A 238 11.72 -0.94 19.64
CA SER A 238 12.61 -1.42 20.71
C SER A 238 13.36 -2.67 20.27
N VAL A 239 12.65 -3.63 19.68
CA VAL A 239 13.24 -4.88 19.20
C VAL A 239 14.23 -4.62 18.07
N MET A 240 13.87 -3.79 17.10
CA MET A 240 14.73 -3.44 15.98
C MET A 240 16.01 -2.73 16.45
N LEU A 241 15.85 -1.77 17.37
CA LEU A 241 16.98 -1.07 17.99
C LEU A 241 17.92 -2.05 18.70
N HIS A 242 17.36 -2.95 19.53
CA HIS A 242 18.15 -3.95 20.24
C HIS A 242 18.94 -4.84 19.28
N ILE A 243 18.34 -5.33 18.20
CA ILE A 243 19.03 -6.17 17.21
C ILE A 243 20.16 -5.38 16.54
N LEU A 244 19.91 -4.14 16.12
CA LEU A 244 20.88 -3.31 15.41
C LEU A 244 22.05 -2.88 16.31
N GLU A 245 21.79 -2.58 17.60
CA GLU A 245 22.82 -2.12 18.55
C GLU A 245 23.59 -3.26 19.23
N THR A 246 22.95 -4.41 19.46
CA THR A 246 23.55 -5.47 20.27
C THR A 246 24.10 -6.61 19.45
N GLU A 247 23.40 -6.99 18.38
CA GLU A 247 23.80 -8.14 17.56
C GLU A 247 24.67 -7.73 16.36
N HIS A 248 24.71 -6.43 16.03
CA HIS A 248 25.47 -5.87 14.91
C HIS A 248 25.38 -6.70 13.62
N PRO A 249 24.17 -7.02 13.12
CA PRO A 249 24.04 -7.89 11.97
C PRO A 249 24.70 -7.27 10.74
N ASP A 250 25.41 -8.06 9.94
CA ASP A 250 25.85 -7.62 8.61
C ASP A 250 24.68 -7.54 7.64
N VAL A 251 23.81 -6.56 7.86
CA VAL A 251 22.61 -6.31 7.07
C VAL A 251 22.47 -4.81 6.87
N ARG A 252 22.36 -4.40 5.61
CA ARG A 252 22.05 -3.01 5.28
C ARG A 252 20.55 -2.76 5.42
N VAL A 253 20.15 -1.65 6.04
CA VAL A 253 18.75 -1.26 6.18
C VAL A 253 18.44 -0.04 5.29
N ILE A 254 17.42 -0.15 4.45
CA ILE A 254 16.89 0.97 3.64
C ILE A 254 15.44 1.19 4.08
N GLY A 255 15.17 2.33 4.72
CA GLY A 255 13.83 2.69 5.20
C GLY A 255 13.11 3.62 4.23
N THR A 256 11.76 3.54 4.14
CA THR A 256 10.96 4.64 3.60
C THR A 256 10.13 5.27 4.72
N ALA A 257 9.98 6.58 4.72
CA ALA A 257 9.23 7.29 5.73
C ALA A 257 8.48 8.50 5.17
N ASP A 258 7.45 8.94 5.88
CA ASP A 258 6.84 10.22 5.64
C ASP A 258 7.74 11.36 6.18
N PRO A 259 7.62 12.59 5.66
CA PRO A 259 8.49 13.71 6.04
C PRO A 259 8.48 14.04 7.53
N ASP A 260 7.38 13.74 8.25
CA ASP A 260 7.20 14.09 9.66
C ASP A 260 7.86 13.11 10.66
N LEU A 261 8.69 12.17 10.21
CA LEU A 261 9.36 11.23 11.12
C LEU A 261 10.17 11.96 12.23
N LEU A 262 10.78 13.12 11.92
CA LEU A 262 11.48 13.94 12.89
C LEU A 262 10.52 14.54 13.93
N GLY A 263 9.33 14.97 13.52
CA GLY A 263 8.26 15.39 14.41
C GLY A 263 7.85 14.28 15.39
N MET A 264 7.79 13.03 14.91
CA MET A 264 7.52 11.86 15.76
C MET A 264 8.65 11.59 16.78
N VAL A 265 9.90 11.84 16.42
CA VAL A 265 11.04 11.76 17.36
C VAL A 265 10.88 12.82 18.46
N THR A 266 10.56 14.06 18.08
CA THR A 266 10.32 15.17 19.02
C THR A 266 9.13 14.88 19.93
N ALA A 267 8.06 14.32 19.38
CA ALA A 267 6.86 13.89 20.12
C ALA A 267 7.07 12.61 20.97
N LYS A 268 8.26 12.01 20.93
CA LYS A 268 8.62 10.76 21.64
C LYS A 268 7.77 9.54 21.21
N THR A 269 7.18 9.57 20.02
CA THR A 269 6.46 8.42 19.43
C THR A 269 7.37 7.58 18.54
N PHE A 270 8.55 8.11 18.18
CA PHE A 270 9.62 7.37 17.53
C PHE A 270 10.93 7.50 18.31
N ARG A 271 11.69 6.41 18.49
CA ARG A 271 12.92 6.37 19.29
C ARG A 271 14.05 7.12 18.60
N PRO A 272 14.70 8.11 19.27
CA PRO A 272 15.80 8.88 18.69
C PRO A 272 16.96 7.98 18.22
N ASN A 273 17.37 7.01 19.02
CA ASN A 273 18.49 6.12 18.67
C ASN A 273 18.20 5.33 17.39
N LEU A 274 17.01 4.77 17.25
CA LEU A 274 16.62 4.07 16.03
C LEU A 274 16.60 4.98 14.82
N TYR A 275 16.10 6.21 14.98
CA TYR A 275 16.11 7.22 13.93
C TYR A 275 17.52 7.49 13.41
N TYR A 276 18.50 7.72 14.30
CA TYR A 276 19.87 8.01 13.89
C TYR A 276 20.58 6.79 13.28
N ILE A 277 20.33 5.58 13.77
CA ILE A 277 20.89 4.36 13.18
C ILE A 277 20.37 4.15 11.76
N LEU A 278 19.10 4.42 11.51
CA LEU A 278 18.49 4.26 10.19
C LEU A 278 18.85 5.41 9.24
N ARG A 279 19.06 6.64 9.75
CA ARG A 279 19.35 7.85 8.97
C ARG A 279 20.83 8.17 8.90
N GLN A 280 21.67 7.21 8.51
CA GLN A 280 23.09 7.48 8.21
C GLN A 280 23.25 8.23 6.88
N ALA A 281 22.33 8.00 5.96
CA ALA A 281 22.14 8.79 4.75
C ALA A 281 20.64 9.01 4.53
N GLU A 282 20.30 10.02 3.74
CA GLU A 282 18.91 10.33 3.41
C GLU A 282 18.72 10.76 1.96
N ILE A 283 17.54 10.48 1.45
CA ILE A 283 17.04 11.03 0.19
C ILE A 283 15.64 11.58 0.45
N VAL A 284 15.37 12.78 -0.02
CA VAL A 284 14.05 13.41 0.09
C VAL A 284 13.40 13.44 -1.29
N MET A 285 12.28 12.76 -1.43
CA MET A 285 11.48 12.74 -2.65
C MET A 285 10.56 13.94 -2.69
N PRO A 286 10.67 14.81 -3.70
CA PRO A 286 9.76 15.94 -3.84
C PRO A 286 8.34 15.47 -4.16
N PRO A 287 7.32 16.19 -3.71
CA PRO A 287 5.96 15.97 -4.17
C PRO A 287 5.82 16.38 -5.64
N LEU A 288 4.88 15.73 -6.36
CA LEU A 288 4.74 15.92 -7.81
C LEU A 288 4.42 17.36 -8.22
N ARG A 289 3.73 18.12 -7.35
CA ARG A 289 3.46 19.57 -7.55
C ARG A 289 4.73 20.43 -7.61
N GLU A 290 5.86 19.97 -7.11
CA GLU A 290 7.16 20.65 -7.17
C GLU A 290 8.00 20.21 -8.37
N THR A 291 7.58 19.17 -9.10
CA THR A 291 8.24 18.63 -10.29
C THR A 291 7.25 18.46 -11.44
N ILE A 292 6.55 19.53 -11.78
CA ILE A 292 5.47 19.53 -12.79
C ILE A 292 5.93 19.10 -14.19
N GLU A 293 7.22 19.28 -14.50
CA GLU A 293 7.85 18.82 -15.74
C GLU A 293 7.94 17.30 -15.87
N ASP A 294 7.80 16.58 -14.74
CA ASP A 294 7.77 15.11 -14.73
C ASP A 294 6.39 14.52 -15.06
N ILE A 295 5.33 15.35 -15.01
CA ILE A 295 3.94 14.88 -15.23
C ILE A 295 3.76 14.28 -16.60
N GLU A 296 4.26 14.94 -17.65
CA GLU A 296 4.12 14.48 -19.03
C GLU A 296 4.88 13.17 -19.31
N PRO A 297 6.17 13.03 -18.96
CA PRO A 297 6.87 11.76 -19.15
C PRO A 297 6.31 10.62 -18.29
N LEU A 298 5.83 10.90 -17.08
CA LEU A 298 5.16 9.91 -16.25
C LEU A 298 3.85 9.44 -16.87
N ALA A 299 3.03 10.37 -17.35
CA ALA A 299 1.77 10.04 -18.01
C ALA A 299 2.00 9.23 -19.29
N ASP A 300 2.99 9.61 -20.11
CA ASP A 300 3.37 8.90 -21.32
C ASP A 300 3.84 7.47 -21.02
N TYR A 301 4.62 7.30 -19.95
CA TYR A 301 5.04 5.98 -19.46
C TYR A 301 3.83 5.10 -19.06
N PHE A 302 2.89 5.65 -18.29
CA PHE A 302 1.70 4.89 -17.87
C PHE A 302 0.78 4.51 -19.04
N LEU A 303 0.65 5.37 -20.05
CA LEU A 303 -0.06 5.04 -21.27
C LEU A 303 0.65 3.91 -22.06
N GLY A 304 1.98 3.91 -22.08
CA GLY A 304 2.77 2.82 -22.66
C GLY A 304 2.57 1.50 -21.92
N GLU A 305 2.63 1.53 -20.59
CA GLU A 305 2.37 0.37 -19.73
C GLU A 305 0.95 -0.18 -19.94
N TYR A 306 -0.04 0.71 -20.07
CA TYR A 306 -1.42 0.34 -20.37
C TYR A 306 -1.55 -0.36 -21.72
N SER A 307 -0.97 0.22 -22.78
CA SER A 307 -0.96 -0.34 -24.12
C SER A 307 -0.35 -1.74 -24.17
N GLN A 308 0.80 -1.93 -23.53
CA GLN A 308 1.46 -3.24 -23.47
C GLN A 308 0.62 -4.30 -22.75
N LYS A 309 -0.06 -3.92 -21.65
CA LYS A 309 -0.90 -4.83 -20.86
C LYS A 309 -2.20 -5.21 -21.53
N THR A 310 -2.79 -4.28 -22.29
CA THR A 310 -4.10 -4.48 -22.91
C THR A 310 -4.01 -4.96 -24.37
N GLY A 311 -2.85 -4.82 -25.01
CA GLY A 311 -2.68 -5.05 -26.45
C GLY A 311 -3.34 -3.99 -27.33
N MET A 312 -3.82 -2.89 -26.75
CA MET A 312 -4.41 -1.75 -27.47
C MET A 312 -3.34 -0.77 -27.93
N ASP A 313 -3.63 0.03 -28.95
CA ASP A 313 -2.73 1.09 -29.38
C ASP A 313 -2.52 2.13 -28.28
N LYS A 314 -1.28 2.64 -28.17
CA LYS A 314 -0.92 3.64 -27.18
C LYS A 314 -1.64 4.96 -27.46
N LYS A 315 -2.49 5.38 -26.55
CA LYS A 315 -3.18 6.68 -26.58
C LYS A 315 -2.23 7.83 -26.36
N LYS A 316 -2.63 9.04 -26.82
CA LYS A 316 -1.84 10.27 -26.68
C LYS A 316 -2.62 11.31 -25.87
N LEU A 317 -1.92 12.13 -25.10
CA LEU A 317 -2.52 13.29 -24.43
C LEU A 317 -2.48 14.50 -25.38
N ASN A 318 -3.58 15.22 -25.53
CA ASN A 318 -3.56 16.51 -26.22
C ASN A 318 -3.07 17.63 -25.29
N LEU A 319 -2.85 18.82 -25.84
CA LEU A 319 -2.35 19.98 -25.08
C LEU A 319 -3.31 20.43 -23.96
N SER A 320 -4.63 20.29 -24.14
CA SER A 320 -5.61 20.63 -23.12
C SER A 320 -5.55 19.69 -21.92
N ALA A 321 -5.36 18.40 -22.16
CA ALA A 321 -5.14 17.38 -21.14
C ALA A 321 -3.84 17.64 -20.36
N ILE A 322 -2.73 17.84 -21.06
CA ILE A 322 -1.43 18.13 -20.43
C ILE A 322 -1.54 19.38 -19.53
N LYS A 323 -2.19 20.44 -20.02
CA LYS A 323 -2.40 21.66 -19.22
C LYS A 323 -3.21 21.39 -17.97
N ALA A 324 -4.30 20.62 -18.07
CA ALA A 324 -5.12 20.23 -16.92
C ALA A 324 -4.32 19.43 -15.88
N LEU A 325 -3.53 18.45 -16.34
CA LEU A 325 -2.66 17.64 -15.46
C LEU A 325 -1.61 18.49 -14.73
N ARG A 326 -1.02 19.48 -15.41
CA ARG A 326 0.01 20.35 -14.81
C ARG A 326 -0.53 21.35 -13.79
N THR A 327 -1.82 21.68 -13.83
CA THR A 327 -2.45 22.64 -12.90
C THR A 327 -3.03 21.99 -11.65
N TYR A 328 -3.18 20.69 -11.63
CA TYR A 328 -3.72 19.95 -10.48
C TYR A 328 -2.63 19.71 -9.40
N PRO A 329 -2.96 19.83 -8.10
CA PRO A 329 -1.97 19.79 -7.01
C PRO A 329 -1.43 18.40 -6.64
N TRP A 330 -2.03 17.32 -7.14
CA TRP A 330 -1.61 15.93 -6.95
C TRP A 330 -1.39 15.53 -5.48
N PRO A 331 -2.41 15.56 -4.61
CA PRO A 331 -2.26 15.14 -3.21
C PRO A 331 -1.81 13.68 -3.06
N GLY A 332 -2.18 12.79 -3.98
CA GLY A 332 -1.70 11.40 -4.06
C GLY A 332 -0.46 11.21 -4.93
N ASN A 333 0.17 12.30 -5.38
CA ASN A 333 1.41 12.31 -6.15
C ASN A 333 1.37 11.41 -7.40
N VAL A 334 2.44 10.66 -7.68
CA VAL A 334 2.59 9.80 -8.87
C VAL A 334 1.60 8.63 -8.86
N ARG A 335 1.19 8.15 -7.68
CA ARG A 335 0.17 7.10 -7.58
C ARG A 335 -1.17 7.59 -8.11
N GLU A 336 -1.61 8.77 -7.66
CA GLU A 336 -2.84 9.40 -8.14
C GLU A 336 -2.76 9.73 -9.63
N LEU A 337 -1.63 10.27 -10.11
CA LEU A 337 -1.41 10.51 -11.54
C LEU A 337 -1.60 9.22 -12.34
N LYS A 338 -0.99 8.11 -11.91
CA LYS A 338 -1.15 6.81 -12.57
C LYS A 338 -2.62 6.41 -12.66
N ASP A 339 -3.36 6.51 -11.55
CA ASP A 339 -4.77 6.12 -11.50
C ASP A 339 -5.63 6.99 -12.44
N VAL A 340 -5.41 8.31 -12.46
CA VAL A 340 -6.10 9.25 -13.35
C VAL A 340 -5.81 8.95 -14.83
N ILE A 341 -4.54 8.70 -15.19
CA ILE A 341 -4.15 8.40 -16.57
C ILE A 341 -4.72 7.06 -17.04
N LEU A 342 -4.66 6.02 -16.21
CA LEU A 342 -5.22 4.71 -16.55
C LEU A 342 -6.74 4.78 -16.69
N PHE A 343 -7.40 5.53 -15.83
CA PHE A 343 -8.84 5.77 -15.91
C PHE A 343 -9.23 6.49 -17.22
N ALA A 344 -8.52 7.57 -17.56
CA ALA A 344 -8.73 8.28 -18.82
C ALA A 344 -8.48 7.39 -20.03
N ALA A 345 -7.37 6.64 -20.06
CA ALA A 345 -7.03 5.74 -21.15
C ALA A 345 -8.10 4.67 -21.38
N PHE A 346 -8.71 4.20 -20.28
CA PHE A 346 -9.73 3.18 -20.33
C PHE A 346 -11.08 3.70 -20.85
N HIS A 347 -11.53 4.91 -20.45
CA HIS A 347 -12.84 5.45 -20.79
C HIS A 347 -12.88 6.18 -22.13
N THR A 348 -11.76 6.72 -22.61
CA THR A 348 -11.67 7.39 -23.89
C THR A 348 -11.75 6.36 -25.03
N LYS A 349 -12.69 6.53 -25.95
CA LYS A 349 -12.82 5.67 -27.14
C LYS A 349 -11.84 6.06 -28.25
N GLU A 350 -11.47 7.32 -28.29
CA GLU A 350 -10.56 7.92 -29.27
C GLU A 350 -9.09 7.62 -28.92
N ASP A 351 -8.19 7.77 -29.90
CA ASP A 351 -6.75 7.59 -29.69
C ASP A 351 -6.12 8.75 -28.91
N THR A 352 -6.86 9.83 -28.72
CA THR A 352 -6.37 11.06 -28.07
C THR A 352 -7.24 11.38 -26.86
N ILE A 353 -6.58 11.48 -25.71
CA ILE A 353 -7.19 11.88 -24.43
C ILE A 353 -7.20 13.41 -24.37
N THR A 354 -8.37 13.98 -24.10
CA THR A 354 -8.62 15.41 -23.95
C THR A 354 -8.81 15.80 -22.48
N LYS A 355 -8.96 17.07 -22.17
CA LYS A 355 -9.26 17.56 -20.82
C LYS A 355 -10.56 16.97 -20.27
N GLU A 356 -11.55 16.79 -21.12
CA GLU A 356 -12.87 16.27 -20.80
C GLU A 356 -12.84 14.79 -20.36
N ASP A 357 -11.83 14.05 -20.80
CA ASP A 357 -11.62 12.64 -20.45
C ASP A 357 -10.89 12.49 -19.11
N ILE A 358 -10.28 13.57 -18.58
CA ILE A 358 -9.53 13.53 -17.32
C ILE A 358 -10.49 13.79 -16.15
N THR A 359 -10.65 12.77 -15.33
CA THR A 359 -11.37 12.89 -14.07
C THR A 359 -10.36 12.87 -12.92
N PHE A 360 -10.20 14.01 -12.26
CA PHE A 360 -9.46 14.07 -11.01
C PHE A 360 -10.36 13.46 -9.93
N PHE A 361 -9.85 12.43 -9.30
CA PHE A 361 -10.49 11.92 -8.11
C PHE A 361 -10.23 12.96 -7.03
N GLN A 362 -11.17 13.91 -6.87
CA GLN A 362 -11.17 14.71 -5.68
C GLN A 362 -11.34 13.74 -4.50
N SER A 363 -10.23 13.26 -3.97
CA SER A 363 -10.15 13.31 -2.54
C SER A 363 -10.26 14.82 -2.23
N GLU A 364 -11.48 15.35 -2.00
CA GLU A 364 -11.53 16.28 -0.88
C GLU A 364 -10.66 15.58 0.15
N PRO A 365 -9.68 16.28 0.75
CA PRO A 365 -9.20 15.77 2.00
C PRO A 365 -10.52 15.56 2.74
N GLU A 366 -10.98 14.32 2.90
CA GLU A 366 -11.70 13.98 4.06
C GLU A 366 -10.76 14.50 5.13
N VAL A 367 -10.96 15.74 5.50
CA VAL A 367 -10.71 16.17 6.86
C VAL A 367 -11.51 15.10 7.58
N PRO A 368 -10.85 14.07 8.13
CA PRO A 368 -11.60 13.00 8.71
C PRO A 368 -12.41 13.73 9.75
N ASP A 369 -13.74 13.77 9.57
CA ASP A 369 -14.68 14.18 10.62
C ASP A 369 -14.55 13.24 11.83
N VAL A 370 -13.50 12.45 11.84
CA VAL A 370 -13.00 11.65 12.96
C VAL A 370 -11.97 12.51 13.67
N LEU A 371 -12.48 13.33 14.56
CA LEU A 371 -11.72 14.02 15.58
C LEU A 371 -10.80 13.05 16.31
N VAL A 372 -9.51 13.06 15.93
CA VAL A 372 -8.47 12.46 16.78
C VAL A 372 -8.27 13.41 17.97
N LEU A 373 -9.06 13.16 19.01
CA LEU A 373 -9.06 13.89 20.28
C LEU A 373 -7.75 13.69 21.03
N LYS A 374 -6.70 14.43 20.67
CA LYS A 374 -5.41 14.46 21.40
C LYS A 374 -4.93 15.87 21.76
N ASN A 375 -5.70 16.92 21.40
CA ASN A 375 -5.38 18.28 21.80
C ASN A 375 -6.65 18.92 22.37
N GLU A 376 -6.67 19.15 23.70
CA GLU A 376 -7.84 19.66 24.44
C GLU A 376 -8.38 20.95 23.87
N ASP A 377 -7.52 21.87 23.39
CA ASP A 377 -7.94 23.14 22.83
C ASP A 377 -8.58 23.00 21.45
N LEU A 378 -8.14 22.03 20.66
CA LEU A 378 -8.73 21.73 19.37
C LEU A 378 -10.09 21.05 19.57
N GLU A 379 -10.20 20.15 20.52
CA GLU A 379 -11.43 19.46 20.89
C GLU A 379 -12.49 20.45 21.38
N LYS A 380 -12.14 21.37 22.27
CA LYS A 380 -13.04 22.45 22.72
C LYS A 380 -13.59 23.28 21.56
N LYS A 381 -12.72 23.72 20.63
CA LYS A 381 -13.12 24.49 19.45
C LYS A 381 -14.07 23.70 18.54
N GLN A 382 -13.88 22.43 18.37
CA GLN A 382 -14.70 21.57 17.52
C GLN A 382 -16.06 21.28 18.16
N ILE A 383 -16.11 21.02 19.46
CA ILE A 383 -17.36 20.88 20.20
C ILE A 383 -18.17 22.17 20.11
N ALA A 384 -17.55 23.33 20.32
CA ALA A 384 -18.21 24.63 20.19
C ALA A 384 -18.81 24.83 18.80
N LYS A 385 -18.03 24.56 17.74
CA LYS A 385 -18.48 24.68 16.35
C LYS A 385 -19.60 23.71 15.98
N ALA A 386 -19.58 22.48 16.51
CA ALA A 386 -20.65 21.52 16.30
C ALA A 386 -21.97 21.94 16.97
N ILE A 387 -21.90 22.51 18.19
CA ILE A 387 -23.07 23.05 18.90
C ILE A 387 -23.66 24.26 18.16
N GLU A 388 -22.80 25.17 17.69
CA GLU A 388 -23.20 26.31 16.90
C GLU A 388 -23.92 25.90 15.60
N ARG A 389 -23.34 24.98 14.82
CA ARG A 389 -23.92 24.46 13.57
C ARG A 389 -25.22 23.69 13.78
N SER A 390 -25.41 23.08 14.92
CA SER A 390 -26.62 22.36 15.30
C SER A 390 -27.67 23.25 16.00
N ASN A 391 -27.46 24.58 16.08
CA ASN A 391 -28.30 25.51 16.82
C ASN A 391 -28.63 25.02 18.27
N GLY A 392 -27.63 24.43 18.94
CA GLY A 392 -27.80 23.90 20.29
C GLY A 392 -28.44 22.51 20.39
N ASN A 393 -28.83 21.90 19.28
CA ASN A 393 -29.38 20.53 19.28
C ASN A 393 -28.31 19.49 19.60
N MET A 394 -28.33 18.97 20.83
CA MET A 394 -27.35 18.02 21.34
C MET A 394 -27.28 16.70 20.59
N SER A 395 -28.39 16.23 20.03
CA SER A 395 -28.42 14.99 19.26
C SER A 395 -27.79 15.17 17.89
N GLU A 396 -28.04 16.32 17.25
CA GLU A 396 -27.44 16.70 15.97
C GLU A 396 -25.95 17.02 16.14
N ALA A 397 -25.56 17.75 17.19
CA ALA A 397 -24.16 18.01 17.49
C ALA A 397 -23.36 16.73 17.72
N ALA A 398 -23.93 15.75 18.46
CA ALA A 398 -23.32 14.47 18.69
C ALA A 398 -23.16 13.66 17.38
N ARG A 399 -24.15 13.76 16.46
CA ARG A 399 -24.10 13.14 15.15
C ARG A 399 -23.01 13.77 14.27
N LEU A 400 -22.89 15.10 14.27
CA LEU A 400 -21.83 15.84 13.56
C LEU A 400 -20.43 15.46 14.06
N LEU A 401 -20.30 15.21 15.38
CA LEU A 401 -19.06 14.80 16.01
C LEU A 401 -18.83 13.28 15.98
N LYS A 402 -19.74 12.49 15.40
CA LYS A 402 -19.70 11.02 15.34
C LYS A 402 -19.48 10.37 16.73
N ILE A 403 -19.99 10.98 17.79
CA ILE A 403 -19.94 10.47 19.17
C ILE A 403 -21.35 10.27 19.73
N SER A 404 -21.45 9.50 20.81
CA SER A 404 -22.74 9.34 21.49
C SER A 404 -23.16 10.64 22.19
N ARG A 405 -24.47 10.86 22.33
CA ARG A 405 -25.00 12.02 23.08
C ARG A 405 -24.52 12.03 24.53
N SER A 406 -24.35 10.86 25.15
CA SER A 406 -23.79 10.73 26.50
C SER A 406 -22.33 11.16 26.56
N THR A 407 -21.53 10.77 25.56
CA THR A 407 -20.11 11.18 25.42
C THR A 407 -20.01 12.69 25.23
N LEU A 408 -20.83 13.29 24.38
CA LEU A 408 -20.86 14.75 24.21
C LEU A 408 -21.23 15.46 25.50
N SER A 409 -22.27 14.98 26.21
CA SER A 409 -22.68 15.55 27.52
C SER A 409 -21.58 15.45 28.58
N TYR A 410 -20.84 14.34 28.61
CA TYR A 410 -19.67 14.18 29.49
C TYR A 410 -18.59 15.21 29.15
N LYS A 411 -18.22 15.34 27.87
CA LYS A 411 -17.17 16.26 27.42
C LYS A 411 -17.54 17.74 27.65
N LEU A 412 -18.80 18.11 27.48
CA LEU A 412 -19.25 19.47 27.80
C LEU A 412 -19.08 19.81 29.29
N ARG A 413 -19.39 18.87 30.19
CA ARG A 413 -19.13 19.03 31.62
C ARG A 413 -17.65 19.10 31.94
N PHE A 414 -16.87 18.21 31.34
CA PHE A 414 -15.42 18.11 31.55
C PHE A 414 -14.70 19.40 31.12
N TYR A 415 -15.10 19.99 30.00
CA TYR A 415 -14.52 21.23 29.47
C TYR A 415 -15.19 22.52 29.99
N GLY A 416 -16.17 22.44 30.89
CA GLY A 416 -16.79 23.61 31.55
C GLY A 416 -17.69 24.43 30.65
N PHE A 417 -18.24 23.85 29.54
CA PHE A 417 -19.27 24.54 28.76
C PHE A 417 -20.55 24.68 29.58
N ARG A 418 -20.94 25.93 29.89
CA ARG A 418 -22.25 26.20 30.54
C ARG A 418 -23.36 25.97 29.52
N ARG A 419 -24.39 25.23 29.89
CA ARG A 419 -25.65 25.23 29.17
C ARG A 419 -26.23 26.62 29.25
N ASN A 420 -26.43 27.31 28.13
CA ASN A 420 -27.41 28.37 28.07
C ASN A 420 -28.78 27.69 28.18
N SER A 421 -29.31 27.58 29.38
CA SER A 421 -30.71 27.39 29.66
C SER A 421 -31.25 28.79 29.90
N ASP A 422 -31.91 29.31 28.89
CA ASP A 422 -33.20 30.00 28.90
C ASP A 422 -33.50 30.55 27.49
#